data_e724088b007e166c4589ea047c439c07
#
_entry.id   e724088b007e166c4589ea047c439c07
#
_cell.length_a   1.000
_cell.length_b   1.000
_cell.length_c   1.000
_cell.angle_alpha   90.00
_cell.angle_beta   90.00
_cell.angle_gamma   90.00
#
_symmetry.space_group_name_H-M   'P 1'
#
loop_
_entity.id
_entity.type
_entity.pdbx_description
1 polymer ?
#
loop_
_entity_poly.entity_id
_entity_poly.type
_entity_poly.pdbx_seq_one_letter_code
_entity_poly.pdbx_strand_id
1 'polypeptide(L)'
;GTEIRTIRQALVLIGIEPIRKWASVWCLAGLNPGATPELATLSLVRARSCELIAERARHLDPSELFLVGLFSLLDVMLSRTMADALDNIPLSRTTADALVGRHNTERGILDAVIAYESGAWDNASHQATRAGVDRSLLPTAYTAALRWAHDVGQST
;
A
#
# COMPACT_ATOMS: atom_id res chain seq x y z
N GLY A 1 -13.47 -28.20 3.35
CA GLY A 1 -12.75 -27.00 3.75
C GLY A 1 -11.90 -26.49 2.61
N THR A 2 -12.16 -25.26 2.17
CA THR A 2 -11.34 -24.64 1.11
C THR A 2 -10.05 -24.15 1.75
N GLU A 3 -8.95 -24.80 1.42
CA GLU A 3 -7.63 -24.38 1.89
C GLU A 3 -7.28 -23.05 1.26
N ILE A 4 -7.11 -22.00 2.08
CA ILE A 4 -6.70 -20.68 1.61
C ILE A 4 -5.21 -20.74 1.30
N ARG A 5 -4.87 -20.89 0.02
CA ARG A 5 -3.47 -21.07 -0.43
C ARG A 5 -2.73 -19.76 -0.69
N THR A 6 -3.42 -18.63 -0.75
CA THR A 6 -2.80 -17.31 -0.98
C THR A 6 -3.59 -16.22 -0.28
N ILE A 7 -2.91 -15.15 0.15
CA ILE A 7 -3.56 -13.92 0.64
C ILE A 7 -4.56 -13.39 -0.40
N ARG A 8 -4.26 -13.54 -1.69
CA ARG A 8 -5.17 -13.15 -2.77
C ARG A 8 -6.48 -13.94 -2.76
N GLN A 9 -6.44 -15.25 -2.48
CA GLN A 9 -7.66 -16.07 -2.35
C GLN A 9 -8.44 -15.72 -1.09
N ALA A 10 -7.75 -15.41 0.01
CA ALA A 10 -8.38 -14.86 1.21
C ALA A 10 -9.02 -13.49 0.94
N LEU A 11 -8.36 -12.62 0.17
CA LEU A 11 -8.87 -11.31 -0.27
C LEU A 11 -10.16 -11.45 -1.10
N VAL A 12 -10.20 -12.41 -2.02
CA VAL A 12 -11.36 -12.66 -2.89
C VAL A 12 -12.53 -13.27 -2.10
N LEU A 13 -12.24 -14.14 -1.14
CA LEU A 13 -13.27 -14.84 -0.34
C LEU A 13 -13.81 -13.99 0.82
N ILE A 14 -12.98 -13.14 1.43
CA ILE A 14 -13.31 -12.37 2.63
C ILE A 14 -13.65 -10.92 2.28
N GLY A 15 -13.22 -10.44 1.10
CA GLY A 15 -13.36 -9.06 0.66
C GLY A 15 -12.26 -8.14 1.23
N ILE A 16 -12.08 -6.97 0.60
CA ILE A 16 -11.05 -5.99 0.97
C ILE A 16 -11.30 -5.37 2.36
N GLU A 17 -12.55 -5.15 2.75
CA GLU A 17 -12.91 -4.48 4.01
C GLU A 17 -12.43 -5.21 5.27
N PRO A 18 -12.58 -6.53 5.42
CA PRO A 18 -12.02 -7.25 6.56
C PRO A 18 -10.50 -7.19 6.64
N ILE A 19 -9.80 -7.16 5.49
CA ILE A 19 -8.33 -7.08 5.47
C ILE A 19 -7.84 -5.68 5.84
N ARG A 20 -8.56 -4.64 5.48
CA ARG A 20 -8.31 -3.28 5.98
C ARG A 20 -8.40 -3.24 7.50
N LYS A 21 -9.43 -3.87 8.09
CA LYS A 21 -9.55 -4.04 9.55
C LYS A 21 -8.40 -4.84 10.14
N TRP A 22 -8.02 -5.96 9.51
CA TRP A 22 -6.92 -6.79 9.97
C TRP A 22 -5.57 -6.09 9.88
N ALA A 23 -5.31 -5.35 8.79
CA ALA A 23 -4.11 -4.53 8.65
C ALA A 23 -4.06 -3.44 9.70
N SER A 24 -5.20 -2.78 9.98
CA SER A 24 -5.33 -1.77 11.04
C SER A 24 -5.08 -2.38 12.41
N VAL A 25 -5.63 -3.55 12.69
CA VAL A 25 -5.42 -4.28 13.95
C VAL A 25 -3.97 -4.76 14.08
N TRP A 26 -3.36 -5.24 13.01
CA TRP A 26 -1.94 -5.62 12.99
C TRP A 26 -1.02 -4.44 13.30
N CYS A 27 -1.31 -3.31 12.69
CA CYS A 27 -0.56 -2.08 12.92
C CYS A 27 -0.79 -1.51 14.32
N LEU A 28 -2.02 -1.59 14.85
CA LEU A 28 -2.39 -1.06 16.16
C LEU A 28 -2.04 -2.01 17.32
N ALA A 29 -2.03 -3.33 17.09
CA ALA A 29 -1.76 -4.33 18.12
C ALA A 29 -0.29 -4.42 18.55
N GLY A 30 0.60 -3.61 17.96
CA GLY A 30 1.99 -3.55 18.38
C GLY A 30 2.72 -4.89 18.31
N LEU A 31 2.45 -5.68 17.27
CA LEU A 31 3.16 -6.95 17.04
C LEU A 31 4.66 -6.77 16.86
N ASN A 32 5.12 -5.51 16.88
CA ASN A 32 6.53 -5.19 16.89
C ASN A 32 6.79 -3.88 17.66
N PRO A 33 7.81 -3.83 18.54
CA PRO A 33 8.20 -2.61 19.27
C PRO A 33 8.60 -1.43 18.35
N GLY A 34 8.89 -1.68 17.08
CA GLY A 34 9.23 -0.67 16.09
C GLY A 34 8.04 -0.09 15.30
N ALA A 35 6.86 -0.68 15.42
CA ALA A 35 5.67 -0.19 14.72
C ALA A 35 4.98 0.88 15.57
N THR A 36 5.18 2.15 15.19
CA THR A 36 4.45 3.25 15.82
C THR A 36 3.07 3.46 15.17
N PRO A 37 2.10 4.04 15.88
CA PRO A 37 0.80 4.39 15.28
C PRO A 37 0.92 5.27 14.03
N GLU A 38 1.94 6.12 13.97
CA GLU A 38 2.22 6.99 12.83
C GLU A 38 2.63 6.20 11.58
N LEU A 39 3.52 5.21 11.74
CA LEU A 39 3.93 4.33 10.63
C LEU A 39 2.76 3.51 10.11
N ALA A 40 1.90 3.03 11.02
CA ALA A 40 0.68 2.33 10.69
C ALA A 40 -0.26 3.20 9.86
N THR A 41 -0.53 4.41 10.33
CA THR A 41 -1.38 5.38 9.62
C THR A 41 -0.80 5.71 8.25
N LEU A 42 0.50 5.93 8.16
CA LEU A 42 1.19 6.23 6.91
C LEU A 42 1.07 5.09 5.90
N SER A 43 1.24 3.84 6.35
CA SER A 43 1.03 2.65 5.50
C SER A 43 -0.39 2.57 4.95
N LEU A 44 -1.40 2.86 5.78
CA LEU A 44 -2.81 2.88 5.36
C LEU A 44 -3.08 4.00 4.35
N VAL A 45 -2.52 5.19 4.55
CA VAL A 45 -2.63 6.31 3.60
C VAL A 45 -2.01 5.94 2.25
N ARG A 46 -0.82 5.35 2.24
CA ARG A 46 -0.16 4.86 1.02
C ARG A 46 -0.96 3.77 0.34
N ALA A 47 -1.46 2.79 1.10
CA ALA A 47 -2.29 1.71 0.58
C ALA A 47 -3.53 2.24 -0.15
N ARG A 48 -4.28 3.10 0.50
CA ARG A 48 -5.51 3.67 -0.07
C ARG A 48 -5.22 4.62 -1.24
N SER A 49 -4.15 5.40 -1.18
CA SER A 49 -3.74 6.27 -2.29
C SER A 49 -3.40 5.47 -3.55
N CYS A 50 -2.59 4.42 -3.42
CA CYS A 50 -2.23 3.55 -4.54
C CYS A 50 -3.44 2.83 -5.13
N GLU A 51 -4.35 2.34 -4.27
CA GLU A 51 -5.60 1.70 -4.69
C GLU A 51 -6.49 2.64 -5.50
N LEU A 52 -6.73 3.86 -5.00
CA LEU A 52 -7.57 4.86 -5.66
C LEU A 52 -7.01 5.30 -7.02
N ILE A 53 -5.69 5.38 -7.14
CA ILE A 53 -5.03 5.67 -8.42
C ILE A 53 -5.25 4.49 -9.38
N ALA A 54 -5.08 3.27 -8.92
CA ALA A 54 -5.27 2.06 -9.72
C ALA A 54 -6.72 1.88 -10.20
N GLU A 55 -7.71 2.25 -9.38
CA GLU A 55 -9.14 2.22 -9.77
C GLU A 55 -9.44 3.08 -11.01
N ARG A 56 -8.63 4.10 -11.28
CA ARG A 56 -8.75 4.97 -12.45
C ARG A 56 -7.92 4.52 -13.64
N ALA A 57 -7.08 3.50 -13.48
CA ALA A 57 -6.20 2.96 -14.49
C ALA A 57 -6.61 1.51 -14.82
N ARG A 58 -7.31 1.31 -15.93
CA ARG A 58 -7.95 0.03 -16.31
C ARG A 58 -7.00 -1.17 -16.43
N HIS A 59 -5.71 -0.94 -16.53
CA HIS A 59 -4.69 -1.99 -16.69
C HIS A 59 -4.03 -2.41 -15.37
N LEU A 60 -4.46 -1.85 -14.26
CA LEU A 60 -3.89 -2.10 -12.93
C LEU A 60 -4.91 -2.83 -12.04
N ASP A 61 -4.40 -3.64 -11.13
CA ASP A 61 -5.20 -4.28 -10.09
C ASP A 61 -5.17 -3.41 -8.82
N PRO A 62 -6.29 -2.77 -8.43
CA PRO A 62 -6.35 -1.95 -7.23
C PRO A 62 -5.97 -2.69 -5.95
N SER A 63 -6.28 -3.99 -5.87
CA SER A 63 -5.97 -4.81 -4.70
C SER A 63 -4.47 -5.05 -4.56
N GLU A 64 -3.76 -5.26 -5.67
CA GLU A 64 -2.30 -5.37 -5.65
C GLU A 64 -1.64 -4.04 -5.28
N LEU A 65 -2.12 -2.92 -5.82
CA LEU A 65 -1.63 -1.60 -5.48
C LEU A 65 -1.89 -1.24 -4.01
N PHE A 66 -3.02 -1.66 -3.45
CA PHE A 66 -3.28 -1.53 -2.02
C PHE A 66 -2.20 -2.24 -1.19
N LEU A 67 -1.85 -3.48 -1.55
CA LEU A 67 -0.80 -4.25 -0.85
C LEU A 67 0.59 -3.63 -1.01
N VAL A 68 0.92 -3.07 -2.17
CA VAL A 68 2.17 -2.33 -2.39
C VAL A 68 2.27 -1.15 -1.42
N GLY A 69 1.24 -0.33 -1.31
CA GLY A 69 1.21 0.78 -0.36
C GLY A 69 1.28 0.32 1.10
N LEU A 70 0.50 -0.71 1.45
CA LEU A 70 0.40 -1.23 2.81
C LEU A 70 1.74 -1.78 3.33
N PHE A 71 2.44 -2.55 2.51
CA PHE A 71 3.72 -3.15 2.89
C PHE A 71 4.94 -2.26 2.63
N SER A 72 4.74 -1.04 2.12
CA SER A 72 5.85 -0.14 1.76
C SER A 72 6.76 0.28 2.91
N LEU A 73 6.31 0.12 4.15
CA LEU A 73 7.06 0.42 5.38
C LEU A 73 7.33 -0.82 6.25
N LEU A 74 7.10 -2.02 5.70
CA LEU A 74 7.22 -3.26 6.47
C LEU A 74 8.65 -3.50 6.95
N ASP A 75 9.64 -3.16 6.16
CA ASP A 75 11.07 -3.20 6.52
C ASP A 75 11.39 -2.33 7.74
N VAL A 76 10.87 -1.12 7.78
CA VAL A 76 11.02 -0.18 8.91
C VAL A 76 10.31 -0.74 10.13
N MET A 77 9.07 -1.20 9.98
CA MET A 77 8.27 -1.74 11.09
C MET A 77 8.91 -2.98 11.71
N LEU A 78 9.52 -3.84 10.90
CA LEU A 78 10.14 -5.09 11.34
C LEU A 78 11.65 -4.95 11.63
N SER A 79 12.24 -3.78 11.36
CA SER A 79 13.69 -3.55 11.47
C SER A 79 14.52 -4.60 10.72
N ARG A 80 14.08 -4.93 9.49
CA ARG A 80 14.68 -5.92 8.60
C ARG A 80 14.80 -5.37 7.18
N THR A 81 15.53 -6.06 6.31
CA THR A 81 15.47 -5.74 4.88
C THR A 81 14.06 -6.05 4.34
N MET A 82 13.64 -5.33 3.29
CA MET A 82 12.33 -5.62 2.67
C MET A 82 12.27 -7.07 2.17
N ALA A 83 13.35 -7.57 1.58
CA ALA A 83 13.41 -8.96 1.11
C ALA A 83 13.16 -9.97 2.25
N ASP A 84 13.82 -9.80 3.40
CA ASP A 84 13.62 -10.66 4.57
C ASP A 84 12.21 -10.51 5.17
N ALA A 85 11.67 -9.28 5.14
CA ALA A 85 10.34 -9.01 5.65
C ALA A 85 9.23 -9.70 4.82
N LEU A 86 9.47 -9.89 3.52
CA LEU A 86 8.52 -10.49 2.58
C LEU A 86 8.68 -12.01 2.42
N ASP A 87 9.70 -12.63 2.99
CA ASP A 87 10.11 -14.02 2.70
C ASP A 87 8.98 -15.05 2.83
N ASN A 88 8.06 -14.88 3.77
CA ASN A 88 6.96 -15.79 4.00
C ASN A 88 5.57 -15.22 3.66
N ILE A 89 5.52 -14.11 2.93
CA ILE A 89 4.28 -13.46 2.53
C ILE A 89 3.98 -13.85 1.07
N PRO A 90 2.86 -14.55 0.80
CA PRO A 90 2.53 -15.00 -0.55
C PRO A 90 1.99 -13.85 -1.40
N LEU A 91 2.88 -13.01 -1.91
CA LEU A 91 2.58 -11.90 -2.82
C LEU A 91 2.74 -12.32 -4.29
N SER A 92 2.06 -11.63 -5.19
CA SER A 92 2.37 -11.74 -6.62
C SER A 92 3.81 -11.26 -6.87
N ARG A 93 4.43 -11.78 -7.94
CA ARG A 93 5.78 -11.36 -8.31
C ARG A 93 5.86 -9.86 -8.57
N THR A 94 4.85 -9.29 -9.21
CA THR A 94 4.76 -7.87 -9.51
C THR A 94 4.78 -7.02 -8.23
N THR A 95 3.96 -7.40 -7.25
CA THR A 95 3.92 -6.72 -5.94
C THR A 95 5.23 -6.87 -5.18
N ALA A 96 5.80 -8.08 -5.12
CA ALA A 96 7.07 -8.32 -4.45
C ALA A 96 8.23 -7.54 -5.10
N ASP A 97 8.30 -7.52 -6.43
CA ASP A 97 9.30 -6.76 -7.19
C ASP A 97 9.20 -5.25 -6.91
N ALA A 98 7.98 -4.70 -6.88
CA ALA A 98 7.76 -3.30 -6.53
C ALA A 98 8.26 -2.97 -5.12
N LEU A 99 7.99 -3.83 -4.15
CA LEU A 99 8.37 -3.62 -2.74
C LEU A 99 9.89 -3.70 -2.52
N VAL A 100 10.59 -4.60 -3.21
CA VAL A 100 12.06 -4.68 -3.12
C VAL A 100 12.78 -3.64 -3.98
N GLY A 101 12.06 -2.72 -4.60
CA GLY A 101 12.61 -1.58 -5.33
C GLY A 101 12.93 -1.84 -6.79
N ARG A 102 12.46 -2.95 -7.36
CA ARG A 102 12.57 -3.19 -8.80
C ARG A 102 11.62 -2.29 -9.59
N HIS A 103 12.09 -1.76 -10.70
CA HIS A 103 11.30 -0.87 -11.54
C HIS A 103 10.18 -1.64 -12.27
N ASN A 104 8.95 -1.28 -11.92
CA ASN A 104 7.73 -1.66 -12.62
C ASN A 104 6.68 -0.54 -12.44
N THR A 105 5.50 -0.71 -13.02
CA THR A 105 4.43 0.29 -12.94
C THR A 105 3.95 0.50 -11.51
N GLU A 106 3.80 -0.56 -10.74
CA GLU A 106 3.36 -0.55 -9.34
C GLU A 106 4.35 0.22 -8.47
N ARG A 107 5.65 0.00 -8.67
CA ARG A 107 6.70 0.78 -8.00
C ARG A 107 6.64 2.26 -8.38
N GLY A 108 6.42 2.57 -9.64
CA GLY A 108 6.29 3.94 -10.11
C GLY A 108 5.14 4.69 -9.45
N ILE A 109 4.01 4.02 -9.23
CA ILE A 109 2.86 4.59 -8.52
C ILE A 109 3.18 4.81 -7.04
N LEU A 110 3.80 3.84 -6.38
CA LEU A 110 4.25 4.00 -5.00
C LEU A 110 5.23 5.18 -4.87
N ASP A 111 6.22 5.28 -5.75
CA ASP A 111 7.19 6.38 -5.74
C ASP A 111 6.52 7.74 -5.96
N ALA A 112 5.48 7.81 -6.81
CA ALA A 112 4.68 9.02 -6.99
C ALA A 112 3.94 9.42 -5.71
N VAL A 113 3.34 8.47 -5.01
CA VAL A 113 2.65 8.70 -3.74
C VAL A 113 3.63 9.15 -2.66
N ILE A 114 4.79 8.50 -2.53
CA ILE A 114 5.84 8.87 -1.56
C ILE A 114 6.39 10.28 -1.86
N ALA A 115 6.63 10.61 -3.12
CA ALA A 115 7.08 11.93 -3.51
C ALA A 115 6.03 13.01 -3.20
N TYR A 116 4.76 12.72 -3.45
CA TYR A 116 3.65 13.61 -3.11
C TYR A 116 3.56 13.84 -1.59
N GLU A 117 3.64 12.77 -0.80
CA GLU A 117 3.64 12.78 0.66
C GLU A 117 4.74 13.68 1.25
N SER A 118 5.92 13.65 0.64
CA SER A 118 7.08 14.46 1.06
C SER A 118 7.09 15.90 0.51
N GLY A 119 6.08 16.28 -0.27
CA GLY A 119 6.01 17.62 -0.89
C GLY A 119 6.89 17.80 -2.13
N ALA A 120 7.44 16.71 -2.67
CA ALA A 120 8.26 16.75 -3.89
C ALA A 120 7.36 16.70 -5.15
N TRP A 121 6.60 17.78 -5.38
CA TRP A 121 5.52 17.83 -6.38
C TRP A 121 5.95 17.53 -7.80
N ASP A 122 7.09 18.06 -8.22
CA ASP A 122 7.63 17.83 -9.57
C ASP A 122 8.04 16.37 -9.76
N ASN A 123 8.68 15.78 -8.75
CA ASN A 123 9.05 14.37 -8.76
C ASN A 123 7.80 13.47 -8.74
N ALA A 124 6.81 13.81 -7.93
CA ALA A 124 5.54 13.08 -7.89
C ALA A 124 4.86 13.06 -9.28
N SER A 125 4.77 14.22 -9.94
CA SER A 125 4.23 14.35 -11.29
C SER A 125 5.02 13.54 -12.31
N HIS A 126 6.35 13.56 -12.23
CA HIS A 126 7.23 12.82 -13.12
C HIS A 126 7.07 11.31 -12.95
N GLN A 127 7.04 10.81 -11.72
CA GLN A 127 6.83 9.39 -11.42
C GLN A 127 5.45 8.90 -11.90
N ALA A 128 4.39 9.66 -11.65
CA ALA A 128 3.04 9.34 -12.12
C ALA A 128 2.99 9.23 -13.65
N THR A 129 3.57 10.20 -14.35
CA THR A 129 3.63 10.19 -15.83
C THR A 129 4.40 8.98 -16.34
N ARG A 130 5.54 8.66 -15.75
CA ARG A 130 6.33 7.47 -16.11
C ARG A 130 5.59 6.16 -15.86
N ALA A 131 4.77 6.10 -14.83
CA ALA A 131 3.92 4.95 -14.52
C ALA A 131 2.66 4.87 -15.41
N GLY A 132 2.45 5.85 -16.30
CA GLY A 132 1.31 5.88 -17.21
C GLY A 132 -0.01 6.25 -16.54
N VAL A 133 0.05 6.97 -15.42
CA VAL A 133 -1.14 7.45 -14.71
C VAL A 133 -1.23 8.98 -14.75
N ASP A 134 -2.46 9.49 -14.70
CA ASP A 134 -2.69 10.93 -14.69
C ASP A 134 -2.24 11.53 -13.35
N ARG A 135 -1.27 12.45 -13.41
CA ARG A 135 -0.74 13.14 -12.23
C ARG A 135 -1.80 13.91 -11.45
N SER A 136 -2.89 14.32 -12.09
CA SER A 136 -4.00 15.03 -11.44
C SER A 136 -4.75 14.16 -10.43
N LEU A 137 -4.58 12.84 -10.48
CA LEU A 137 -5.16 11.90 -9.51
C LEU A 137 -4.48 11.95 -8.13
N LEU A 138 -3.21 12.37 -8.06
CA LEU A 138 -2.43 12.35 -6.81
C LEU A 138 -3.08 13.18 -5.69
N PRO A 139 -3.43 14.48 -5.88
CA PRO A 139 -4.02 15.27 -4.82
C PRO A 139 -5.34 14.68 -4.30
N THR A 140 -6.21 14.25 -5.22
CA THR A 140 -7.53 13.72 -4.89
C THR A 140 -7.42 12.38 -4.16
N ALA A 141 -6.59 11.47 -4.66
CA ALA A 141 -6.36 10.17 -4.06
C ALA A 141 -5.74 10.30 -2.66
N TYR A 142 -4.72 11.14 -2.51
CA TYR A 142 -4.04 11.33 -1.23
C TYR A 142 -4.96 11.94 -0.17
N THR A 143 -5.73 12.96 -0.53
CA THR A 143 -6.69 13.60 0.38
C THR A 143 -7.80 12.62 0.81
N ALA A 144 -8.32 11.84 -0.12
CA ALA A 144 -9.33 10.81 0.20
C ALA A 144 -8.74 9.70 1.09
N ALA A 145 -7.49 9.32 0.86
CA ALA A 145 -6.78 8.34 1.66
C ALA A 145 -6.55 8.82 3.11
N LEU A 146 -6.19 10.09 3.30
CA LEU A 146 -6.03 10.69 4.62
C LEU A 146 -7.33 10.63 5.43
N ARG A 147 -8.45 11.00 4.83
CA ARG A 147 -9.77 10.94 5.48
C ARG A 147 -10.12 9.49 5.85
N TRP A 148 -9.97 8.59 4.92
CA TRP A 148 -10.25 7.17 5.13
C TRP A 148 -9.39 6.58 6.25
N ALA A 149 -8.09 6.85 6.28
CA ALA A 149 -7.18 6.36 7.31
C ALA A 149 -7.54 6.92 8.71
N HIS A 150 -7.97 8.19 8.77
CA HIS A 150 -8.47 8.80 9.99
C HIS A 150 -9.73 8.08 10.51
N ASP A 151 -10.71 7.83 9.64
CA ASP A 151 -11.96 7.16 10.00
C ASP A 151 -11.72 5.73 10.50
N VAL A 152 -10.80 5.00 9.86
CA VAL A 152 -10.38 3.66 10.29
C VAL A 152 -9.75 3.71 11.69
N GLY A 153 -8.89 4.70 11.95
CA GLY A 153 -8.25 4.88 13.27
C GLY A 153 -9.20 5.26 14.39
N GLN A 154 -10.35 5.86 14.09
CA GLN A 154 -11.38 6.21 15.08
C GLN A 154 -12.36 5.06 15.38
N SER A 155 -12.40 4.04 14.53
CA SER A 155 -13.35 2.92 14.64
C SER A 155 -12.83 1.77 15.52
N THR A 156 -11.67 1.94 16.13
CA THR A 156 -11.03 1.04 17.08
C THR A 156 -10.99 1.64 18.47
#